data_6fd3c21f61b0d69282e2f1cbfe009390
#
_entry.id   6fd3c21f61b0d69282e2f1cbfe009390
#
_cell.length_a   1.000
_cell.length_b   1.000
_cell.length_c   1.000
_cell.angle_alpha   90.00
_cell.angle_beta   90.00
_cell.angle_gamma   90.00
#
_symmetry.space_group_name_H-M   'P 1'
#
loop_
_entity.id
_entity.type
_entity.pdbx_description
1 polymer ?
#
loop_
_entity_poly.entity_id
_entity_poly.type
_entity_poly.pdbx_seq_one_letter_code
_entity_poly.pdbx_strand_id
1 'polypeptide(L)'
;MKAMTMSSLAVWPIFVAWLFDVGWLLSPLASRLGGRWQASVWIPDWVWLALVGFCSTLALCILAMSRRATSWSLVLAAALAVVGPLWGTLHRDLRFPARSAQGDATVLFLNSQDPGSRVVGSVVEQLVAMDSEIAVIVNPGWIPLTWRAVEKAAPTGRFFRRSGNFFVASRTAIRSMRRIVAKGEIQAMEVVFESADSSSFPKRILVVDLPSDLAVNRSESLRDLAAGIAVELDAAVEARSPIDLLVGDFNTTPRTPELGLLIPGFHDVFTKVGRGWGGTWPRERGWLRIDFAFAPLDRMPTSLETFDPGDGGHRGLVVGYRRP
;
A
#
# COMPACT_ATOMS: atom_id res chain seq x y z
N MET A 1 -22.01 -45.70 18.10
CA MET A 1 -21.12 -44.61 17.78
C MET A 1 -19.83 -44.81 18.59
N LYS A 2 -18.65 -45.03 17.96
CA LYS A 2 -17.36 -45.05 18.67
C LYS A 2 -17.08 -43.64 19.14
N ALA A 3 -16.85 -43.41 20.44
CA ALA A 3 -16.44 -42.12 20.97
C ALA A 3 -15.13 -41.70 20.31
N MET A 4 -15.11 -40.53 19.66
CA MET A 4 -13.86 -39.94 19.15
C MET A 4 -12.87 -39.76 20.31
N THR A 5 -11.64 -40.24 20.13
CA THR A 5 -10.59 -40.00 21.12
C THR A 5 -10.17 -38.53 21.10
N MET A 6 -9.72 -37.97 22.23
CA MET A 6 -9.26 -36.58 22.28
C MET A 6 -8.11 -36.29 21.29
N SER A 7 -7.29 -37.31 20.98
CA SER A 7 -6.25 -37.18 19.95
C SER A 7 -6.82 -37.02 18.53
N SER A 8 -7.94 -37.71 18.24
CA SER A 8 -8.63 -37.51 16.94
C SER A 8 -9.31 -36.14 16.84
N LEU A 9 -9.77 -35.58 17.97
CA LEU A 9 -10.33 -34.23 18.00
C LEU A 9 -9.28 -33.14 17.68
N ALA A 10 -8.01 -33.34 18.08
CA ALA A 10 -6.94 -32.40 17.78
C ALA A 10 -6.53 -32.37 16.29
N VAL A 11 -6.80 -33.43 15.54
CA VAL A 11 -6.46 -33.50 14.11
C VAL A 11 -7.31 -32.51 13.30
N TRP A 12 -8.56 -32.30 13.68
CA TRP A 12 -9.43 -31.40 12.94
C TRP A 12 -8.97 -29.92 12.93
N PRO A 13 -8.61 -29.29 14.07
CA PRO A 13 -8.07 -27.93 14.03
C PRO A 13 -6.79 -27.81 13.22
N ILE A 14 -5.91 -28.82 13.25
CA ILE A 14 -4.68 -28.82 12.45
C ILE A 14 -5.04 -28.91 10.96
N PHE A 15 -5.95 -29.80 10.59
CA PHE A 15 -6.41 -29.92 9.21
C PHE A 15 -7.04 -28.61 8.71
N VAL A 16 -7.85 -27.94 9.54
CA VAL A 16 -8.43 -26.63 9.20
C VAL A 16 -7.33 -25.57 9.06
N ALA A 17 -6.29 -25.58 9.92
CA ALA A 17 -5.15 -24.69 9.79
C ALA A 17 -4.43 -24.86 8.43
N TRP A 18 -4.21 -26.10 8.01
CA TRP A 18 -3.63 -26.41 6.70
C TRP A 18 -4.52 -26.00 5.54
N LEU A 19 -5.85 -26.12 5.66
CA LEU A 19 -6.77 -25.60 4.64
C LEU A 19 -6.66 -24.09 4.49
N PHE A 20 -6.52 -23.34 5.60
CA PHE A 20 -6.26 -21.90 5.54
C PHE A 20 -4.90 -21.60 4.90
N ASP A 21 -3.87 -22.38 5.22
CA ASP A 21 -2.53 -22.19 4.65
C ASP A 21 -2.52 -22.43 3.12
N VAL A 22 -3.21 -23.48 2.66
CA VAL A 22 -3.44 -23.73 1.23
C VAL A 22 -4.24 -22.58 0.60
N GLY A 23 -5.29 -22.10 1.25
CA GLY A 23 -6.06 -20.94 0.81
C GLY A 23 -5.18 -19.69 0.69
N TRP A 24 -4.31 -19.48 1.65
CA TRP A 24 -3.33 -18.38 1.63
C TRP A 24 -2.38 -18.50 0.42
N LEU A 25 -1.82 -19.69 0.17
CA LEU A 25 -0.92 -19.93 -0.97
C LEU A 25 -1.60 -19.74 -2.31
N LEU A 26 -2.84 -20.21 -2.44
CA LEU A 26 -3.57 -20.19 -3.71
C LEU A 26 -4.28 -18.85 -4.00
N SER A 27 -4.45 -17.98 -3.00
CA SER A 27 -5.22 -16.74 -3.17
C SER A 27 -4.70 -15.82 -4.30
N PRO A 28 -3.37 -15.64 -4.53
CA PRO A 28 -2.90 -14.84 -5.65
C PRO A 28 -3.25 -15.44 -7.02
N LEU A 29 -3.32 -16.77 -7.11
CA LEU A 29 -3.75 -17.44 -8.33
C LEU A 29 -5.27 -17.34 -8.51
N ALA A 30 -6.03 -17.55 -7.46
CA ALA A 30 -7.50 -17.47 -7.46
C ALA A 30 -7.96 -16.05 -7.84
N SER A 31 -7.26 -15.00 -7.43
CA SER A 31 -7.60 -13.63 -7.77
C SER A 31 -7.60 -13.36 -9.28
N ARG A 32 -6.74 -14.06 -10.04
CA ARG A 32 -6.65 -13.95 -11.50
C ARG A 32 -7.88 -14.52 -12.22
N LEU A 33 -8.65 -15.37 -11.57
CA LEU A 33 -9.90 -15.90 -12.11
C LEU A 33 -11.05 -14.89 -12.06
N GLY A 34 -10.88 -13.77 -11.37
CA GLY A 34 -11.86 -12.70 -11.26
C GLY A 34 -13.08 -13.06 -10.37
N GLY A 35 -14.11 -12.20 -10.41
CA GLY A 35 -15.34 -12.40 -9.64
C GLY A 35 -15.08 -12.53 -8.13
N ARG A 36 -15.89 -13.38 -7.46
CA ARG A 36 -15.79 -13.59 -6.00
C ARG A 36 -14.44 -14.16 -5.52
N TRP A 37 -13.68 -14.81 -6.39
CA TRP A 37 -12.35 -15.34 -6.05
C TRP A 37 -11.34 -14.25 -5.79
N GLN A 38 -11.55 -13.07 -6.34
CA GLN A 38 -10.72 -11.91 -6.10
C GLN A 38 -10.73 -11.48 -4.63
N ALA A 39 -11.82 -11.71 -3.91
CA ALA A 39 -11.90 -11.37 -2.48
C ALA A 39 -10.80 -12.03 -1.64
N SER A 40 -10.23 -13.15 -2.08
CA SER A 40 -9.16 -13.84 -1.34
C SER A 40 -7.89 -13.02 -1.18
N VAL A 41 -7.56 -12.11 -2.10
CA VAL A 41 -6.38 -11.22 -1.97
C VAL A 41 -6.59 -10.05 -1.03
N TRP A 42 -7.86 -9.75 -0.69
CA TRP A 42 -8.20 -8.72 0.28
C TRP A 42 -7.99 -9.16 1.73
N ILE A 43 -7.77 -10.46 1.96
CA ILE A 43 -7.47 -10.96 3.29
C ILE A 43 -5.99 -10.70 3.58
N PRO A 44 -5.63 -9.79 4.51
CA PRO A 44 -4.24 -9.52 4.86
C PRO A 44 -3.53 -10.77 5.40
N ASP A 45 -2.22 -10.83 5.24
CA ASP A 45 -1.42 -11.95 5.75
C ASP A 45 -1.58 -12.15 7.27
N TRP A 46 -1.75 -11.08 8.04
CA TRP A 46 -1.96 -11.17 9.49
C TRP A 46 -3.31 -11.81 9.88
N VAL A 47 -4.35 -11.68 9.04
CA VAL A 47 -5.64 -12.38 9.28
C VAL A 47 -5.46 -13.87 9.06
N TRP A 48 -4.76 -14.25 8.00
CA TRP A 48 -4.41 -15.66 7.76
C TRP A 48 -3.58 -16.21 8.92
N LEU A 49 -2.60 -15.45 9.39
CA LEU A 49 -1.78 -15.79 10.55
C LEU A 49 -2.64 -15.99 11.81
N ALA A 50 -3.58 -15.09 12.07
CA ALA A 50 -4.49 -15.20 13.22
C ALA A 50 -5.37 -16.46 13.16
N LEU A 51 -5.94 -16.77 11.98
CA LEU A 51 -6.78 -17.95 11.78
C LEU A 51 -5.97 -19.25 11.97
N VAL A 52 -4.82 -19.34 11.31
CA VAL A 52 -3.94 -20.52 11.43
C VAL A 52 -3.40 -20.65 12.85
N GLY A 53 -2.99 -19.56 13.47
CA GLY A 53 -2.50 -19.53 14.85
C GLY A 53 -3.56 -19.97 15.86
N PHE A 54 -4.81 -19.50 15.70
CA PHE A 54 -5.94 -19.93 16.53
C PHE A 54 -6.21 -21.43 16.43
N CYS A 55 -6.30 -21.96 15.19
CA CYS A 55 -6.52 -23.40 14.97
C CYS A 55 -5.39 -24.26 15.54
N SER A 56 -4.14 -23.81 15.35
CA SER A 56 -2.96 -24.50 15.87
C SER A 56 -2.92 -24.50 17.41
N THR A 57 -3.24 -23.36 18.03
CA THR A 57 -3.34 -23.26 19.50
C THR A 57 -4.44 -24.15 20.07
N LEU A 58 -5.61 -24.15 19.43
CA LEU A 58 -6.72 -25.01 19.83
C LEU A 58 -6.32 -26.50 19.78
N ALA A 59 -5.66 -26.92 18.72
CA ALA A 59 -5.14 -28.28 18.58
C ALA A 59 -4.17 -28.65 19.72
N LEU A 60 -3.23 -27.76 20.05
CA LEU A 60 -2.26 -27.98 21.13
C LEU A 60 -2.95 -28.03 22.50
N CYS A 61 -3.95 -27.21 22.74
CA CYS A 61 -4.75 -27.28 23.98
C CYS A 61 -5.49 -28.62 24.11
N ILE A 62 -6.12 -29.12 23.05
CA ILE A 62 -6.81 -30.42 23.04
C ILE A 62 -5.80 -31.56 23.30
N LEU A 63 -4.61 -31.51 22.68
CA LEU A 63 -3.56 -32.48 22.91
C LEU A 63 -3.06 -32.46 24.36
N ALA A 64 -2.82 -31.29 24.92
CA ALA A 64 -2.41 -31.13 26.33
C ALA A 64 -3.44 -31.70 27.31
N MET A 65 -4.72 -31.44 27.10
CA MET A 65 -5.83 -32.00 27.91
C MET A 65 -5.94 -33.53 27.82
N SER A 66 -5.52 -34.11 26.71
CA SER A 66 -5.61 -35.57 26.50
C SER A 66 -4.67 -36.39 27.39
N ARG A 67 -3.74 -35.76 28.10
CA ARG A 67 -2.68 -36.39 28.93
C ARG A 67 -1.88 -37.49 28.22
N ARG A 68 -1.98 -37.62 26.92
CA ARG A 68 -1.22 -38.56 26.11
C ARG A 68 0.09 -37.91 25.71
N ALA A 69 1.12 -38.73 25.52
CA ALA A 69 2.39 -38.25 24.98
C ALA A 69 2.12 -37.45 23.70
N THR A 70 2.44 -36.17 23.73
CA THR A 70 2.19 -35.25 22.60
C THR A 70 2.99 -35.77 21.42
N SER A 71 2.31 -36.11 20.33
CA SER A 71 3.01 -36.48 19.11
C SER A 71 3.76 -35.26 18.60
N TRP A 72 5.09 -35.30 18.64
CA TRP A 72 5.95 -34.23 18.11
C TRP A 72 5.65 -33.89 16.66
N SER A 73 5.15 -34.87 15.87
CA SER A 73 4.71 -34.64 14.50
C SER A 73 3.52 -33.66 14.42
N LEU A 74 2.59 -33.72 15.36
CA LEU A 74 1.44 -32.78 15.39
C LEU A 74 1.86 -31.40 15.85
N VAL A 75 2.78 -31.31 16.81
CA VAL A 75 3.35 -30.01 17.24
C VAL A 75 4.10 -29.36 16.07
N LEU A 76 4.92 -30.15 15.37
CA LEU A 76 5.65 -29.66 14.21
C LEU A 76 4.70 -29.25 13.08
N ALA A 77 3.65 -30.01 12.80
CA ALA A 77 2.66 -29.67 11.78
C ALA A 77 1.94 -28.35 12.11
N ALA A 78 1.55 -28.14 13.38
CA ALA A 78 0.94 -26.89 13.82
C ALA A 78 1.91 -25.69 13.72
N ALA A 79 3.18 -25.90 14.03
CA ALA A 79 4.21 -24.88 13.90
C ALA A 79 4.48 -24.52 12.43
N LEU A 80 4.59 -25.50 11.55
CA LEU A 80 4.84 -25.30 10.12
C LEU A 80 3.68 -24.56 9.43
N ALA A 81 2.45 -24.82 9.82
CA ALA A 81 1.29 -24.13 9.25
C ALA A 81 1.32 -22.60 9.50
N VAL A 82 1.99 -22.14 10.55
CA VAL A 82 2.08 -20.70 10.88
C VAL A 82 3.16 -19.97 10.07
N VAL A 83 4.15 -20.71 9.54
CA VAL A 83 5.38 -20.11 8.94
C VAL A 83 5.04 -19.23 7.73
N GLY A 84 4.20 -19.71 6.81
CA GLY A 84 3.87 -18.98 5.59
C GLY A 84 3.18 -17.64 5.86
N PRO A 85 2.00 -17.62 6.56
CA PRO A 85 1.32 -16.38 6.91
C PRO A 85 2.15 -15.44 7.79
N LEU A 86 2.99 -15.98 8.71
CA LEU A 86 3.91 -15.18 9.52
C LEU A 86 4.94 -14.49 8.64
N TRP A 87 5.55 -15.23 7.73
CA TRP A 87 6.50 -14.67 6.75
C TRP A 87 5.85 -13.56 5.93
N GLY A 88 4.63 -13.80 5.41
CA GLY A 88 3.86 -12.81 4.66
C GLY A 88 3.65 -11.53 5.47
N THR A 89 3.17 -11.67 6.72
CA THR A 89 2.94 -10.52 7.61
C THR A 89 4.22 -9.73 7.86
N LEU A 90 5.31 -10.41 8.22
CA LEU A 90 6.60 -9.74 8.50
C LEU A 90 7.25 -9.14 7.26
N HIS A 91 6.95 -9.66 6.08
CA HIS A 91 7.55 -9.18 4.84
C HIS A 91 6.75 -8.10 4.14
N ARG A 92 5.41 -8.11 4.25
CA ARG A 92 4.51 -7.23 3.51
C ARG A 92 3.86 -6.16 4.34
N ASP A 93 3.48 -6.48 5.57
CA ASP A 93 2.61 -5.62 6.39
C ASP A 93 3.35 -4.99 7.58
N LEU A 94 4.38 -5.64 8.12
CA LEU A 94 5.13 -5.16 9.28
C LEU A 94 6.63 -5.18 9.00
N ARG A 95 7.29 -4.05 9.19
CA ARG A 95 8.73 -3.90 8.98
C ARG A 95 9.44 -3.41 10.24
N PHE A 96 10.51 -4.12 10.57
CA PHE A 96 11.48 -3.73 11.60
C PHE A 96 12.78 -3.36 10.90
N PRO A 97 12.96 -2.14 10.43
CA PRO A 97 14.17 -1.79 9.69
C PRO A 97 15.40 -1.79 10.59
N ALA A 98 16.49 -2.28 10.07
CA ALA A 98 17.80 -1.80 10.49
C ALA A 98 17.81 -0.27 10.30
N ARG A 99 18.38 0.49 11.25
CA ARG A 99 18.39 1.97 11.28
C ARG A 99 18.50 2.57 9.87
N SER A 100 17.38 2.99 9.30
CA SER A 100 17.43 3.77 8.08
C SER A 100 17.68 5.22 8.44
N ALA A 101 18.51 5.89 7.65
CA ALA A 101 18.67 7.33 7.79
C ALA A 101 17.30 7.99 7.53
N GLN A 102 16.87 8.86 8.44
CA GLN A 102 15.71 9.70 8.22
C GLN A 102 16.01 10.58 7.00
N GLY A 103 15.09 10.62 6.04
CA GLY A 103 15.28 11.46 4.85
C GLY A 103 15.20 12.95 5.21
N ASP A 104 16.06 13.75 4.58
CA ASP A 104 16.09 15.21 4.79
C ASP A 104 15.02 15.92 3.96
N ALA A 105 14.47 15.23 2.96
CA ALA A 105 13.41 15.70 2.09
C ALA A 105 12.30 14.64 1.98
N THR A 106 11.06 15.06 1.91
CA THR A 106 9.92 14.13 1.95
C THR A 106 8.92 14.37 0.84
N VAL A 107 8.35 13.25 0.31
CA VAL A 107 7.12 13.23 -0.48
C VAL A 107 6.02 12.66 0.39
N LEU A 108 4.97 13.43 0.59
CA LEU A 108 3.77 13.03 1.29
C LEU A 108 2.71 12.60 0.26
N PHE A 109 2.08 11.45 0.50
CA PHE A 109 0.89 11.02 -0.24
C PHE A 109 -0.28 10.80 0.71
N LEU A 110 -1.46 11.25 0.31
CA LEU A 110 -2.70 11.03 1.06
C LEU A 110 -3.88 10.81 0.11
N ASN A 111 -4.64 9.72 0.31
CA ASN A 111 -6.01 9.62 -0.19
C ASN A 111 -6.96 10.12 0.89
N SER A 112 -7.57 11.27 0.67
CA SER A 112 -8.48 11.86 1.65
C SER A 112 -9.87 11.20 1.68
N GLN A 113 -10.31 10.57 0.60
CA GLN A 113 -11.56 9.82 0.42
C GLN A 113 -12.84 10.49 0.96
N ASP A 114 -12.73 11.71 1.48
CA ASP A 114 -13.88 12.46 2.01
C ASP A 114 -13.95 13.84 1.38
N PRO A 115 -15.04 14.16 0.69
CA PRO A 115 -15.27 15.49 0.13
C PRO A 115 -15.59 16.57 1.19
N GLY A 116 -15.59 16.24 2.48
CA GLY A 116 -15.96 17.16 3.56
C GLY A 116 -14.95 18.29 3.80
N SER A 117 -15.44 19.46 4.24
CA SER A 117 -14.62 20.65 4.52
C SER A 117 -13.60 20.47 5.65
N ARG A 118 -13.79 19.47 6.51
CA ARG A 118 -12.89 19.17 7.63
C ARG A 118 -11.55 18.62 7.17
N VAL A 119 -11.56 17.75 6.16
CA VAL A 119 -10.35 17.11 5.62
C VAL A 119 -9.35 18.14 5.10
N VAL A 120 -9.83 19.21 4.51
CA VAL A 120 -8.93 20.23 3.94
C VAL A 120 -8.16 20.99 5.02
N GLY A 121 -8.80 21.29 6.15
CA GLY A 121 -8.11 21.91 7.30
C GLY A 121 -7.01 21.01 7.84
N SER A 122 -7.33 19.72 8.09
CA SER A 122 -6.36 18.74 8.60
C SER A 122 -5.22 18.49 7.62
N VAL A 123 -5.49 18.45 6.31
CA VAL A 123 -4.45 18.32 5.28
C VAL A 123 -3.48 19.51 5.29
N VAL A 124 -3.98 20.74 5.43
CA VAL A 124 -3.11 21.93 5.54
C VAL A 124 -2.25 21.87 6.79
N GLU A 125 -2.85 21.52 7.93
CA GLU A 125 -2.12 21.37 9.19
C GLU A 125 -1.02 20.31 9.07
N GLN A 126 -1.31 19.18 8.42
CA GLN A 126 -0.33 18.12 8.16
C GLN A 126 0.78 18.58 7.21
N LEU A 127 0.44 19.27 6.11
CA LEU A 127 1.43 19.84 5.19
C LEU A 127 2.36 20.81 5.89
N VAL A 128 1.83 21.60 6.82
CA VAL A 128 2.63 22.57 7.62
C VAL A 128 3.46 21.82 8.65
N ALA A 129 2.87 20.86 9.38
CA ALA A 129 3.55 20.15 10.45
C ALA A 129 4.66 19.22 9.93
N MET A 130 4.46 18.58 8.78
CA MET A 130 5.42 17.62 8.20
C MET A 130 6.50 18.28 7.34
N ASP A 131 6.34 19.57 7.03
CA ASP A 131 7.29 20.37 6.23
C ASP A 131 7.77 19.63 4.94
N SER A 132 6.88 18.85 4.32
CA SER A 132 7.19 18.02 3.15
C SER A 132 7.58 18.87 1.95
N GLU A 133 8.55 18.43 1.15
CA GLU A 133 8.93 19.08 -0.10
C GLU A 133 7.83 19.00 -1.16
N ILE A 134 7.20 17.82 -1.27
CA ILE A 134 6.07 17.55 -2.16
C ILE A 134 4.96 16.91 -1.35
N ALA A 135 3.73 17.36 -1.55
CA ALA A 135 2.54 16.68 -1.07
C ALA A 135 1.60 16.40 -2.23
N VAL A 136 1.15 15.15 -2.31
CA VAL A 136 0.22 14.65 -3.30
C VAL A 136 -1.02 14.17 -2.57
N ILE A 137 -2.18 14.69 -2.97
CA ILE A 137 -3.46 14.33 -2.38
C ILE A 137 -4.40 13.89 -3.48
N VAL A 138 -4.98 12.72 -3.31
CA VAL A 138 -6.05 12.22 -4.18
C VAL A 138 -7.39 12.33 -3.46
N ASN A 139 -8.46 12.46 -4.23
CA ASN A 139 -9.84 12.63 -3.74
C ASN A 139 -10.00 13.78 -2.71
N PRO A 140 -9.43 14.96 -2.98
CA PRO A 140 -9.40 16.06 -2.01
C PRO A 140 -10.75 16.76 -1.79
N GLY A 141 -11.86 16.19 -2.29
CA GLY A 141 -13.16 16.83 -2.26
C GLY A 141 -13.30 18.05 -3.18
N TRP A 142 -14.53 18.52 -3.38
CA TRP A 142 -14.82 19.58 -4.33
C TRP A 142 -15.42 20.81 -3.63
N ILE A 143 -14.57 21.66 -3.02
CA ILE A 143 -15.01 22.96 -2.50
C ILE A 143 -14.00 24.04 -2.95
N PRO A 144 -14.31 24.82 -4.00
CA PRO A 144 -13.39 25.83 -4.54
C PRO A 144 -12.92 26.87 -3.52
N LEU A 145 -13.77 27.21 -2.55
CA LEU A 145 -13.43 28.16 -1.48
C LEU A 145 -12.39 27.61 -0.50
N THR A 146 -12.40 26.31 -0.30
CA THR A 146 -11.49 25.63 0.63
C THR A 146 -10.07 25.57 0.06
N TRP A 147 -9.93 25.39 -1.27
CA TRP A 147 -8.62 25.39 -1.93
C TRP A 147 -7.92 26.74 -1.88
N ARG A 148 -8.67 27.82 -2.03
CA ARG A 148 -8.12 29.17 -1.82
C ARG A 148 -7.69 29.39 -0.37
N ALA A 149 -8.40 28.81 0.59
CA ALA A 149 -7.99 28.86 2.00
C ALA A 149 -6.71 28.06 2.23
N VAL A 150 -6.56 26.87 1.60
CA VAL A 150 -5.32 26.05 1.62
C VAL A 150 -4.15 26.83 1.03
N GLU A 151 -4.32 27.40 -0.16
CA GLU A 151 -3.29 28.21 -0.82
C GLU A 151 -2.88 29.41 0.02
N LYS A 152 -3.84 30.04 0.71
CA LYS A 152 -3.61 31.21 1.58
C LYS A 152 -2.94 30.83 2.91
N ALA A 153 -3.27 29.67 3.48
CA ALA A 153 -2.73 29.20 4.76
C ALA A 153 -1.40 28.45 4.61
N ALA A 154 -1.10 27.97 3.40
CA ALA A 154 0.15 27.25 3.15
C ALA A 154 1.38 28.15 3.31
N PRO A 155 2.52 27.60 3.73
CA PRO A 155 3.77 28.35 3.83
C PRO A 155 4.11 29.08 2.52
N THR A 156 4.65 30.29 2.63
CA THR A 156 5.13 31.05 1.48
C THR A 156 6.17 30.27 0.68
N GLY A 157 6.14 30.39 -0.65
CA GLY A 157 7.10 29.71 -1.54
C GLY A 157 6.68 28.31 -1.98
N ARG A 158 5.40 27.93 -1.83
CA ARG A 158 4.86 26.70 -2.41
C ARG A 158 4.10 26.95 -3.70
N PHE A 159 4.24 25.99 -4.61
CA PHE A 159 3.49 25.89 -5.86
C PHE A 159 2.36 24.90 -5.71
N PHE A 160 1.19 25.23 -6.27
CA PHE A 160 0.00 24.39 -6.17
C PHE A 160 -0.54 24.10 -7.57
N ARG A 161 -0.94 22.84 -7.80
CA ARG A 161 -1.70 22.47 -8.99
C ARG A 161 -2.77 21.46 -8.65
N ARG A 162 -3.89 21.56 -9.37
CA ARG A 162 -4.98 20.61 -9.30
C ARG A 162 -5.41 20.16 -10.70
N SER A 163 -5.72 18.88 -10.85
CA SER A 163 -6.32 18.32 -12.06
C SER A 163 -7.22 17.13 -11.68
N GLY A 164 -8.54 17.29 -11.90
CA GLY A 164 -9.52 16.28 -11.47
C GLY A 164 -9.45 16.00 -9.97
N ASN A 165 -9.27 14.73 -9.62
CA ASN A 165 -9.16 14.24 -8.24
C ASN A 165 -7.75 14.35 -7.65
N PHE A 166 -6.81 14.99 -8.34
CA PHE A 166 -5.43 15.11 -7.90
C PHE A 166 -5.09 16.55 -7.51
N PHE A 167 -4.44 16.68 -6.38
CA PHE A 167 -3.90 17.94 -5.92
C PHE A 167 -2.43 17.75 -5.54
N VAL A 168 -1.60 18.70 -5.92
CA VAL A 168 -0.17 18.70 -5.63
C VAL A 168 0.24 20.04 -5.07
N ALA A 169 0.93 20.00 -3.94
CA ALA A 169 1.64 21.12 -3.36
C ALA A 169 3.15 20.83 -3.35
N SER A 170 3.98 21.77 -3.76
CA SER A 170 5.43 21.55 -3.86
C SER A 170 6.20 22.81 -3.52
N ARG A 171 7.40 22.66 -2.93
CA ARG A 171 8.39 23.74 -2.82
C ARG A 171 9.10 24.00 -4.14
N THR A 172 9.16 23.00 -5.02
CA THR A 172 9.72 23.12 -6.36
C THR A 172 8.60 23.45 -7.36
N ALA A 173 8.87 24.30 -8.34
CA ALA A 173 7.90 24.66 -9.34
C ALA A 173 7.39 23.44 -10.12
N ILE A 174 6.07 23.36 -10.31
CA ILE A 174 5.43 22.26 -11.03
C ILE A 174 5.40 22.61 -12.50
N ARG A 175 6.28 21.98 -13.29
CA ARG A 175 6.39 22.20 -14.74
C ARG A 175 5.13 21.75 -15.48
N SER A 176 4.68 20.53 -15.19
CA SER A 176 3.47 19.98 -15.81
C SER A 176 2.75 19.01 -14.89
N MET A 177 1.43 18.91 -15.08
CA MET A 177 0.57 17.92 -14.47
C MET A 177 -0.39 17.43 -15.54
N ARG A 178 -0.27 16.15 -15.92
CA ARG A 178 -0.94 15.59 -17.09
C ARG A 178 -1.53 14.23 -16.76
N ARG A 179 -2.78 14.03 -17.09
CA ARG A 179 -3.41 12.71 -17.01
C ARG A 179 -2.80 11.81 -18.11
N ILE A 180 -2.32 10.65 -17.69
CA ILE A 180 -1.70 9.66 -18.61
C ILE A 180 -2.60 8.44 -18.82
N VAL A 181 -3.42 8.08 -17.84
CA VAL A 181 -4.42 7.02 -17.97
C VAL A 181 -5.76 7.56 -17.50
N ALA A 182 -6.80 7.33 -18.28
CA ALA A 182 -8.19 7.57 -17.91
C ALA A 182 -9.05 6.54 -18.64
N LYS A 183 -9.28 5.38 -18.03
CA LYS A 183 -10.15 4.33 -18.55
C LYS A 183 -11.16 3.95 -17.49
N GLY A 184 -12.41 4.34 -17.69
CA GLY A 184 -13.42 4.21 -16.64
C GLY A 184 -13.03 5.00 -15.39
N GLU A 185 -12.95 4.34 -14.26
CA GLU A 185 -12.53 4.94 -12.98
C GLU A 185 -11.02 4.88 -12.73
N ILE A 186 -10.25 4.19 -13.59
CA ILE A 186 -8.78 4.13 -13.49
C ILE A 186 -8.22 5.49 -13.83
N GLN A 187 -7.50 6.10 -12.89
CA GLN A 187 -6.88 7.40 -13.09
C GLN A 187 -5.38 7.34 -12.74
N ALA A 188 -4.57 7.85 -13.65
CA ALA A 188 -3.15 8.08 -13.39
C ALA A 188 -2.72 9.46 -13.89
N MET A 189 -1.96 10.15 -13.06
CA MET A 189 -1.49 11.51 -13.28
C MET A 189 0.03 11.55 -13.25
N GLU A 190 0.63 12.10 -14.28
CA GLU A 190 2.03 12.44 -14.31
C GLU A 190 2.22 13.86 -13.75
N VAL A 191 3.16 14.01 -12.84
CA VAL A 191 3.60 15.30 -12.30
C VAL A 191 5.09 15.46 -12.57
N VAL A 192 5.48 16.54 -13.25
CA VAL A 192 6.87 16.87 -13.54
C VAL A 192 7.22 18.17 -12.84
N PHE A 193 8.31 18.18 -12.10
CA PHE A 193 8.83 19.34 -11.38
C PHE A 193 9.96 19.97 -12.17
N GLU A 194 10.15 21.28 -12.01
CA GLU A 194 11.32 21.96 -12.51
C GLU A 194 12.54 21.46 -11.74
N SER A 195 13.62 21.12 -12.48
CA SER A 195 14.82 20.60 -11.84
C SER A 195 15.52 21.72 -11.10
N ALA A 196 15.46 21.76 -9.77
CA ALA A 196 16.59 22.29 -9.00
C ALA A 196 17.72 21.26 -9.07
N ASP A 197 18.96 21.67 -9.03
CA ASP A 197 20.19 20.90 -9.33
C ASP A 197 20.43 19.60 -8.53
N SER A 198 19.47 19.09 -7.79
CA SER A 198 19.64 17.92 -6.95
C SER A 198 19.31 16.62 -7.69
N SER A 199 20.28 15.74 -7.81
CA SER A 199 20.18 14.44 -8.46
C SER A 199 19.36 13.40 -7.70
N SER A 200 18.98 13.64 -6.45
CA SER A 200 18.41 12.63 -5.53
C SER A 200 16.93 12.80 -5.19
N PHE A 201 16.29 13.91 -5.59
CA PHE A 201 14.88 14.15 -5.29
C PHE A 201 14.00 13.90 -6.53
N PRO A 202 12.80 13.35 -6.41
CA PRO A 202 11.99 12.99 -7.57
C PRO A 202 11.62 14.20 -8.41
N LYS A 203 11.96 14.13 -9.70
CA LYS A 203 11.62 15.12 -10.73
C LYS A 203 10.35 14.74 -11.48
N ARG A 204 10.01 13.47 -11.50
CA ARG A 204 8.86 12.93 -12.22
C ARG A 204 8.16 11.89 -11.37
N ILE A 205 6.94 12.18 -10.97
CA ILE A 205 6.11 11.31 -10.14
C ILE A 205 4.88 10.88 -10.94
N LEU A 206 4.55 9.59 -10.87
CA LEU A 206 3.24 9.10 -11.26
C LEU A 206 2.36 8.94 -10.02
N VAL A 207 1.15 9.45 -10.10
CA VAL A 207 0.14 9.35 -9.04
C VAL A 207 -1.03 8.53 -9.57
N VAL A 208 -1.45 7.53 -8.80
CA VAL A 208 -2.50 6.58 -9.19
C VAL A 208 -3.67 6.68 -8.21
N ASP A 209 -4.88 6.55 -8.75
CA ASP A 209 -6.13 6.39 -8.01
C ASP A 209 -6.96 5.32 -8.74
N LEU A 210 -7.08 4.14 -8.14
CA LEU A 210 -7.87 3.04 -8.67
C LEU A 210 -9.25 2.99 -8.01
N PRO A 211 -10.27 2.47 -8.72
CA PRO A 211 -11.63 2.42 -8.19
C PRO A 211 -11.71 1.63 -6.88
N SER A 212 -12.55 2.09 -5.96
CA SER A 212 -12.81 1.43 -4.67
C SER A 212 -13.86 0.33 -4.74
N ASP A 213 -14.63 0.23 -5.82
CA ASP A 213 -15.68 -0.78 -5.98
C ASP A 213 -15.09 -2.21 -5.95
N LEU A 214 -15.55 -3.03 -5.02
CA LEU A 214 -15.12 -4.41 -4.84
C LEU A 214 -15.53 -5.34 -6.00
N ALA A 215 -16.49 -4.95 -6.81
CA ALA A 215 -16.91 -5.71 -8.00
C ALA A 215 -15.92 -5.55 -9.17
N VAL A 216 -15.09 -4.54 -9.17
CA VAL A 216 -14.10 -4.30 -10.24
C VAL A 216 -12.96 -5.33 -10.15
N ASN A 217 -12.60 -5.91 -11.29
CA ASN A 217 -11.47 -6.84 -11.38
C ASN A 217 -10.14 -6.11 -11.23
N ARG A 218 -9.51 -6.21 -10.05
CA ARG A 218 -8.25 -5.53 -9.73
C ARG A 218 -7.09 -5.95 -10.63
N SER A 219 -6.97 -7.24 -10.94
CA SER A 219 -5.93 -7.73 -11.85
C SER A 219 -6.06 -7.12 -13.24
N GLU A 220 -7.28 -6.93 -13.73
CA GLU A 220 -7.54 -6.27 -15.01
C GLU A 220 -7.23 -4.78 -14.93
N SER A 221 -7.71 -4.10 -13.89
CA SER A 221 -7.43 -2.66 -13.67
C SER A 221 -5.93 -2.38 -13.60
N LEU A 222 -5.16 -3.23 -12.92
CA LEU A 222 -3.70 -3.09 -12.84
C LEU A 222 -3.01 -3.37 -14.18
N ARG A 223 -3.49 -4.31 -14.98
CA ARG A 223 -2.97 -4.55 -16.34
C ARG A 223 -3.28 -3.38 -17.27
N ASP A 224 -4.49 -2.85 -17.21
CA ASP A 224 -4.87 -1.66 -17.98
C ASP A 224 -4.03 -0.44 -17.57
N LEU A 225 -3.79 -0.26 -16.29
CA LEU A 225 -2.90 0.77 -15.77
C LEU A 225 -1.47 0.59 -16.29
N ALA A 226 -0.91 -0.63 -16.18
CA ALA A 226 0.43 -0.94 -16.66
C ALA A 226 0.57 -0.69 -18.17
N ALA A 227 -0.41 -1.13 -18.96
CA ALA A 227 -0.43 -0.89 -20.40
C ALA A 227 -0.48 0.61 -20.74
N GLY A 228 -1.32 1.38 -20.05
CA GLY A 228 -1.39 2.83 -20.22
C GLY A 228 -0.09 3.54 -19.85
N ILE A 229 0.55 3.13 -18.77
CA ILE A 229 1.86 3.66 -18.35
C ILE A 229 2.93 3.32 -19.41
N ALA A 230 2.96 2.08 -19.92
CA ALA A 230 3.93 1.65 -20.93
C ALA A 230 3.83 2.49 -22.22
N VAL A 231 2.62 2.69 -22.73
CA VAL A 231 2.38 3.54 -23.93
C VAL A 231 2.95 4.95 -23.71
N GLU A 232 2.76 5.51 -22.54
CA GLU A 232 3.25 6.86 -22.22
C GLU A 232 4.77 6.91 -21.99
N LEU A 233 5.36 5.83 -21.52
CA LEU A 233 6.82 5.71 -21.41
C LEU A 233 7.48 5.57 -22.76
N ASP A 234 6.93 4.73 -23.64
CA ASP A 234 7.46 4.51 -25.00
C ASP A 234 7.36 5.76 -25.86
N ALA A 235 6.25 6.49 -25.78
CA ALA A 235 6.07 7.76 -26.47
C ALA A 235 7.04 8.87 -26.02
N ALA A 236 7.77 8.66 -24.94
CA ALA A 236 8.58 9.68 -24.26
C ALA A 236 10.09 9.41 -24.28
N VAL A 237 10.55 8.34 -24.93
CA VAL A 237 11.92 7.80 -24.80
C VAL A 237 13.02 8.82 -25.09
N GLU A 238 12.79 9.79 -25.97
CA GLU A 238 13.87 10.74 -26.36
C GLU A 238 13.91 12.06 -25.58
N ALA A 239 12.88 12.41 -24.82
CA ALA A 239 12.75 13.79 -24.30
C ALA A 239 12.46 13.92 -22.81
N ARG A 240 12.25 12.85 -22.06
CA ARG A 240 11.77 12.94 -20.65
C ARG A 240 12.69 12.26 -19.65
N SER A 241 12.85 12.91 -18.51
CA SER A 241 13.46 12.28 -17.33
C SER A 241 12.72 10.99 -17.00
N PRO A 242 13.43 9.95 -16.52
CA PRO A 242 12.79 8.72 -16.06
C PRO A 242 11.82 9.01 -14.90
N ILE A 243 10.85 8.10 -14.69
CA ILE A 243 9.99 8.17 -13.51
C ILE A 243 10.82 7.85 -12.27
N ASP A 244 10.67 8.66 -11.23
CA ASP A 244 11.40 8.51 -9.98
C ASP A 244 10.57 7.84 -8.91
N LEU A 245 9.25 8.07 -8.92
CA LEU A 245 8.31 7.54 -7.93
C LEU A 245 6.96 7.27 -8.59
N LEU A 246 6.38 6.12 -8.29
CA LEU A 246 4.97 5.80 -8.51
C LEU A 246 4.31 5.69 -7.14
N VAL A 247 3.30 6.50 -6.86
CA VAL A 247 2.61 6.52 -5.58
C VAL A 247 1.11 6.63 -5.78
N GLY A 248 0.32 6.00 -4.92
CA GLY A 248 -1.14 6.10 -5.07
C GLY A 248 -1.93 5.13 -4.24
N ASP A 249 -3.25 5.26 -4.38
CA ASP A 249 -4.22 4.28 -3.95
C ASP A 249 -4.47 3.27 -5.07
N PHE A 250 -4.07 2.04 -4.82
CA PHE A 250 -4.24 0.93 -5.76
C PHE A 250 -5.49 0.09 -5.45
N ASN A 251 -6.15 0.39 -4.34
CA ASN A 251 -7.34 -0.32 -3.88
C ASN A 251 -7.20 -1.85 -3.97
N THR A 252 -6.02 -2.36 -3.68
CA THR A 252 -5.69 -3.78 -3.63
C THR A 252 -4.59 -4.04 -2.59
N THR A 253 -4.38 -5.29 -2.20
CA THR A 253 -3.38 -5.65 -1.19
C THR A 253 -2.05 -6.09 -1.82
N PRO A 254 -0.95 -6.16 -1.04
CA PRO A 254 0.37 -6.60 -1.51
C PRO A 254 0.39 -8.01 -2.12
N ARG A 255 -0.66 -8.78 -1.90
CA ARG A 255 -0.79 -10.15 -2.44
C ARG A 255 -1.16 -10.19 -3.92
N THR A 256 -1.54 -9.07 -4.52
CA THR A 256 -1.91 -8.97 -5.93
C THR A 256 -0.65 -9.00 -6.80
N PRO A 257 -0.43 -10.05 -7.62
CA PRO A 257 0.83 -10.22 -8.34
C PRO A 257 1.11 -9.12 -9.37
N GLU A 258 0.06 -8.53 -9.93
CA GLU A 258 0.14 -7.49 -10.95
C GLU A 258 0.76 -6.18 -10.43
N LEU A 259 0.75 -5.95 -9.12
CA LEU A 259 1.45 -4.78 -8.54
C LEU A 259 2.95 -4.76 -8.86
N GLY A 260 3.59 -5.92 -8.89
CA GLY A 260 5.00 -6.06 -9.25
C GLY A 260 5.29 -5.88 -10.76
N LEU A 261 4.25 -5.78 -11.59
CA LEU A 261 4.37 -5.68 -13.05
C LEU A 261 4.04 -4.29 -13.59
N LEU A 262 3.68 -3.34 -12.74
CA LEU A 262 3.23 -2.00 -13.14
C LEU A 262 4.29 -1.24 -13.96
N ILE A 263 5.52 -1.23 -13.48
CA ILE A 263 6.67 -0.63 -14.17
C ILE A 263 7.86 -1.58 -13.99
N PRO A 264 8.46 -2.09 -15.06
CA PRO A 264 9.65 -2.94 -14.99
C PRO A 264 10.78 -2.26 -14.20
N GLY A 265 11.40 -3.00 -13.28
CA GLY A 265 12.51 -2.49 -12.45
C GLY A 265 12.09 -1.68 -11.23
N PHE A 266 10.78 -1.41 -11.03
CA PHE A 266 10.28 -0.75 -9.83
C PHE A 266 10.02 -1.77 -8.71
N HIS A 267 10.27 -1.33 -7.49
CA HIS A 267 10.10 -2.14 -6.28
C HIS A 267 9.23 -1.41 -5.27
N ASP A 268 8.43 -2.16 -4.54
CA ASP A 268 7.64 -1.65 -3.43
C ASP A 268 8.58 -1.07 -2.35
N VAL A 269 8.50 0.24 -2.17
CA VAL A 269 9.37 1.00 -1.25
C VAL A 269 9.19 0.51 0.18
N PHE A 270 7.94 0.20 0.61
CA PHE A 270 7.71 -0.30 1.96
C PHE A 270 8.45 -1.62 2.23
N THR A 271 8.51 -2.53 1.27
CA THR A 271 9.23 -3.80 1.45
C THR A 271 10.75 -3.63 1.52
N LYS A 272 11.29 -2.51 1.06
CA LYS A 272 12.73 -2.21 1.06
C LYS A 272 13.16 -1.38 2.28
N VAL A 273 12.44 -0.29 2.55
CA VAL A 273 12.84 0.72 3.53
C VAL A 273 11.71 1.15 4.48
N GLY A 274 10.55 0.46 4.41
CA GLY A 274 9.39 0.75 5.24
C GLY A 274 9.65 0.54 6.73
N ARG A 275 8.88 1.25 7.57
CA ARG A 275 8.92 1.15 9.03
C ARG A 275 7.53 0.96 9.61
N GLY A 276 7.49 0.14 10.66
CA GLY A 276 6.28 -0.11 11.42
C GLY A 276 5.25 -0.90 10.65
N TRP A 277 3.99 -0.61 10.91
CA TRP A 277 2.85 -1.22 10.26
C TRP A 277 2.47 -0.43 9.01
N GLY A 278 2.46 -1.08 7.84
CA GLY A 278 2.23 -0.44 6.54
C GLY A 278 0.76 -0.25 6.17
N GLY A 279 -0.18 -0.68 6.99
CA GLY A 279 -1.60 -0.58 6.70
C GLY A 279 -2.09 0.86 6.62
N THR A 280 -2.89 1.17 5.59
CA THR A 280 -3.38 2.52 5.32
C THR A 280 -4.90 2.63 5.45
N TRP A 281 -5.64 1.55 5.28
CA TRP A 281 -7.11 1.57 5.32
C TRP A 281 -7.71 0.51 6.26
N PRO A 282 -8.83 0.77 6.94
CA PRO A 282 -9.38 2.10 7.22
C PRO A 282 -8.44 2.89 8.13
N ARG A 283 -8.48 4.23 8.06
CA ARG A 283 -7.57 5.14 8.76
C ARG A 283 -7.35 4.79 10.22
N GLU A 284 -8.42 4.58 10.98
CA GLU A 284 -8.37 4.36 12.44
C GLU A 284 -7.57 3.11 12.81
N ARG A 285 -7.57 2.10 11.97
CA ARG A 285 -7.00 0.78 12.26
C ARG A 285 -5.86 0.39 11.34
N GLY A 286 -5.86 0.88 10.09
CA GLY A 286 -4.85 0.56 9.11
C GLY A 286 -4.72 -0.95 8.85
N TRP A 287 -5.83 -1.66 8.68
CA TRP A 287 -5.78 -3.11 8.52
C TRP A 287 -5.25 -3.56 7.16
N LEU A 288 -5.53 -2.77 6.12
CA LEU A 288 -5.14 -3.08 4.76
C LEU A 288 -4.09 -2.08 4.29
N ARG A 289 -3.05 -2.57 3.65
CA ARG A 289 -2.13 -1.74 2.90
C ARG A 289 -2.60 -1.72 1.45
N ILE A 290 -3.27 -0.64 1.05
CA ILE A 290 -3.83 -0.43 -0.28
C ILE A 290 -3.24 0.80 -0.99
N ASP A 291 -2.57 1.65 -0.23
CA ASP A 291 -1.74 2.73 -0.76
C ASP A 291 -0.28 2.27 -0.83
N PHE A 292 0.38 2.56 -1.94
CA PHE A 292 1.74 2.11 -2.21
C PHE A 292 2.61 3.21 -2.75
N ALA A 293 3.92 3.03 -2.56
CA ALA A 293 4.96 3.75 -3.26
C ALA A 293 5.92 2.75 -3.90
N PHE A 294 6.24 2.94 -5.18
CA PHE A 294 7.19 2.13 -5.93
C PHE A 294 8.28 3.03 -6.51
N ALA A 295 9.52 2.56 -6.49
CA ALA A 295 10.68 3.28 -7.02
C ALA A 295 11.70 2.30 -7.63
N PRO A 296 12.54 2.75 -8.58
CA PRO A 296 13.65 1.95 -9.08
C PRO A 296 14.76 1.85 -8.02
N LEU A 297 15.54 0.77 -8.06
CA LEU A 297 16.56 0.49 -7.02
C LEU A 297 17.65 1.57 -6.96
N ASP A 298 18.04 2.13 -8.08
CA ASP A 298 19.07 3.18 -8.19
C ASP A 298 18.62 4.54 -7.61
N ARG A 299 17.32 4.72 -7.44
CA ARG A 299 16.70 5.93 -6.85
C ARG A 299 15.75 5.60 -5.70
N MET A 300 16.04 4.50 -5.00
CA MET A 300 15.23 4.06 -3.88
C MET A 300 15.22 5.11 -2.76
N PRO A 301 14.02 5.48 -2.25
CA PRO A 301 13.90 6.29 -1.04
C PRO A 301 14.65 5.70 0.14
N THR A 302 14.95 6.52 1.14
CA THR A 302 15.66 6.09 2.36
C THR A 302 14.72 5.61 3.46
N SER A 303 13.45 6.00 3.39
CA SER A 303 12.42 5.58 4.36
C SER A 303 11.02 5.64 3.74
N LEU A 304 10.11 4.85 4.29
CA LEU A 304 8.67 4.99 4.09
C LEU A 304 7.96 4.67 5.40
N GLU A 305 7.09 5.57 5.82
CA GLU A 305 6.26 5.44 7.02
C GLU A 305 4.81 5.82 6.70
N THR A 306 3.86 5.26 7.47
CA THR A 306 2.48 5.70 7.44
C THR A 306 2.24 6.75 8.52
N PHE A 307 1.35 7.70 8.28
CA PHE A 307 0.90 8.66 9.29
C PHE A 307 -0.62 8.74 9.34
N ASP A 308 -1.16 9.09 10.50
CA ASP A 308 -2.59 9.35 10.67
C ASP A 308 -2.86 10.85 10.42
N PRO A 309 -3.62 11.22 9.37
CA PRO A 309 -3.95 12.61 9.11
C PRO A 309 -5.02 13.19 10.08
N GLY A 310 -5.52 12.39 11.02
CA GLY A 310 -6.57 12.80 11.96
C GLY A 310 -7.98 12.80 11.36
N ASP A 311 -8.11 12.87 10.03
CA ASP A 311 -9.38 12.87 9.30
C ASP A 311 -9.23 12.16 7.95
N GLY A 312 -10.34 11.88 7.26
CA GLY A 312 -10.34 11.15 5.98
C GLY A 312 -10.41 9.63 6.13
N GLY A 313 -10.39 8.94 4.98
CA GLY A 313 -10.58 7.48 4.91
C GLY A 313 -9.30 6.67 5.07
N HIS A 314 -8.13 7.25 4.75
CA HIS A 314 -6.85 6.56 4.72
C HIS A 314 -5.82 7.19 5.67
N ARG A 315 -4.83 6.40 6.07
CA ARG A 315 -3.54 6.90 6.53
C ARG A 315 -2.73 7.33 5.33
N GLY A 316 -1.94 8.37 5.49
CA GLY A 316 -1.03 8.82 4.44
C GLY A 316 0.31 8.07 4.47
N LEU A 317 1.10 8.28 3.41
CA LEU A 317 2.47 7.80 3.27
C LEU A 317 3.44 8.99 3.33
N VAL A 318 4.55 8.81 4.05
CA VAL A 318 5.71 9.71 4.04
C VAL A 318 6.89 8.97 3.47
N VAL A 319 7.34 9.39 2.30
CA VAL A 319 8.47 8.82 1.57
C VAL A 319 9.66 9.74 1.75
N GLY A 320 10.70 9.28 2.42
CA GLY A 320 11.90 10.06 2.73
C GLY A 320 12.99 9.87 1.69
N TYR A 321 13.67 10.96 1.34
CA TYR A 321 14.82 11.01 0.45
C TYR A 321 15.99 11.72 1.15
N ARG A 322 17.22 11.36 0.80
CA ARG A 322 18.38 12.16 1.19
C ARG A 322 18.47 13.39 0.29
N ARG A 323 18.75 14.55 0.88
CA ARG A 323 19.26 15.66 0.10
C ARG A 323 20.68 15.34 -0.36
N PRO A 324 21.06 15.72 -1.57
CA PRO A 324 22.42 15.50 -2.08
C PRO A 324 23.47 16.27 -1.28
#